data_2d6e43c723ccb9d09bacc3f52367eae8
#
_entry.id   2d6e43c723ccb9d09bacc3f52367eae8
#
_cell.length_a   1.000
_cell.length_b   1.000
_cell.length_c   1.000
_cell.angle_alpha   90.00
_cell.angle_beta   90.00
_cell.angle_gamma   90.00
#
_symmetry.space_group_name_H-M   'P 1'
#
loop_
_entity.id
_entity.type
_entity.pdbx_description
1 polymer ?
#
loop_
_entity_poly.entity_id
_entity_poly.type
_entity_poly.pdbx_seq_one_letter_code
_entity_poly.pdbx_strand_id
1 'polypeptide(L)'
;MADFEKYCAPSVFNPPAYAQAVKITGGSTMLVLSGQVDYDANGGVANPGDMKAQAVACFKHVKAQLEAGGGSINDIARLNVYITDM
;
A
#
# COMPACT_ATOMS: atom_id res chain seq x y z
N MET A 1 24.30 0.38 -9.22
CA MET A 1 23.72 1.38 -8.31
C MET A 1 22.20 1.22 -8.31
N ALA A 2 21.57 1.27 -7.16
CA ALA A 2 20.12 1.13 -7.06
C ALA A 2 19.43 2.43 -7.45
N ASP A 3 18.30 2.32 -8.14
CA ASP A 3 17.42 3.44 -8.45
C ASP A 3 16.19 3.38 -7.57
N PHE A 4 15.72 4.54 -7.13
CA PHE A 4 14.52 4.65 -6.30
C PHE A 4 13.45 5.40 -7.08
N GLU A 5 12.24 4.83 -7.09
CA GLU A 5 11.08 5.48 -7.70
C GLU A 5 9.94 5.49 -6.70
N LYS A 6 9.50 6.68 -6.30
CA LYS A 6 8.30 6.84 -5.46
C LYS A 6 7.08 6.76 -6.35
N TYR A 7 6.06 6.02 -5.91
CA TYR A 7 4.83 5.89 -6.70
C TYR A 7 3.62 5.69 -5.81
N CYS A 8 2.45 5.81 -6.42
CA CYS A 8 1.18 5.51 -5.78
C CYS A 8 0.25 4.94 -6.83
N ALA A 9 -0.45 3.85 -6.49
CA ALA A 9 -1.45 3.28 -7.40
C ALA A 9 -2.54 4.33 -7.69
N PRO A 10 -3.02 4.43 -8.95
CA PRO A 10 -4.03 5.43 -9.30
C PRO A 10 -5.32 5.33 -8.51
N SER A 11 -5.67 4.15 -8.01
CA SER A 11 -6.90 3.92 -7.25
C SER A 11 -6.76 4.21 -5.76
N VAL A 12 -5.58 4.61 -5.29
CA VAL A 12 -5.30 4.85 -3.87
C VAL A 12 -5.02 6.32 -3.64
N PHE A 13 -5.51 6.86 -2.50
CA PHE A 13 -5.23 8.24 -2.10
C PHE A 13 -3.72 8.49 -2.06
N ASN A 14 -3.26 9.57 -2.68
CA ASN A 14 -1.86 9.93 -2.72
C ASN A 14 -1.59 11.07 -1.74
N PRO A 15 -1.11 10.78 -0.51
CA PRO A 15 -0.89 11.82 0.49
C PRO A 15 0.27 12.75 0.12
N PRO A 16 0.18 14.05 0.41
CA PRO A 16 1.27 14.97 0.09
C PRO A 16 2.47 14.85 1.02
N ALA A 17 2.29 14.26 2.21
CA ALA A 17 3.31 14.25 3.25
C ALA A 17 4.34 13.12 3.10
N TYR A 18 4.00 12.04 2.39
CA TYR A 18 4.87 10.88 2.25
C TYR A 18 4.54 10.10 0.97
N ALA A 19 5.45 9.23 0.55
CA ALA A 19 5.20 8.34 -0.59
C ALA A 19 4.48 7.09 -0.12
N GLN A 20 3.46 6.64 -0.88
CA GLN A 20 2.75 5.41 -0.57
C GLN A 20 3.63 4.18 -0.83
N ALA A 21 4.51 4.26 -1.81
CA ALA A 21 5.37 3.14 -2.15
C ALA A 21 6.66 3.62 -2.78
N VAL A 22 7.69 2.80 -2.69
CA VAL A 22 8.98 3.05 -3.32
C VAL A 22 9.41 1.78 -4.02
N LYS A 23 9.79 1.90 -5.29
CA LYS A 23 10.37 0.81 -6.05
C LYS A 23 11.88 0.99 -6.07
N ILE A 24 12.61 -0.03 -5.66
CA ILE A 24 14.08 -0.03 -5.65
C ILE A 24 14.53 -1.02 -6.71
N THR A 25 15.33 -0.54 -7.67
CA THR A 25 15.79 -1.34 -8.78
C THR A 25 17.31 -1.26 -8.88
N GLY A 26 17.97 -2.38 -9.09
CA GLY A 26 19.42 -2.43 -9.22
C GLY A 26 19.86 -3.89 -9.04
N GLY A 27 19.91 -4.66 -10.13
CA GLY A 27 20.14 -6.10 -10.09
C GLY A 27 18.85 -6.87 -9.89
N SER A 28 18.11 -6.61 -8.81
CA SER A 28 16.75 -7.11 -8.61
C SER A 28 15.87 -5.95 -8.18
N THR A 29 14.55 -6.18 -8.10
CA THR A 29 13.58 -5.13 -7.76
C THR A 29 12.97 -5.42 -6.41
N MET A 30 12.88 -4.39 -5.57
CA MET A 30 12.21 -4.46 -4.27
C MET A 30 11.16 -3.34 -4.21
N LEU A 31 9.95 -3.69 -3.77
CA LEU A 31 8.88 -2.71 -3.53
C LEU A 31 8.71 -2.55 -2.02
N VAL A 32 8.79 -1.33 -1.54
CA VAL A 32 8.58 -1.00 -0.13
C VAL A 32 7.36 -0.10 -0.04
N LEU A 33 6.31 -0.58 0.63
CA LEU A 33 5.06 0.15 0.76
C LEU A 33 4.96 0.78 2.14
N SER A 34 4.42 2.00 2.19
CA SER A 34 3.99 2.62 3.43
C SER A 34 2.78 1.87 3.98
N GLY A 35 2.37 2.16 5.20
CA GLY A 35 1.17 1.56 5.77
C GLY A 35 -0.05 1.84 4.90
N GLN A 36 -0.80 0.80 4.57
CA GLN A 36 -2.04 0.91 3.81
C GLN A 36 -3.21 0.79 4.76
N VAL A 37 -4.10 1.76 4.71
CA VAL A 37 -5.26 1.84 5.62
C VAL A 37 -6.53 2.03 4.81
N ASP A 38 -7.66 2.10 5.51
CA ASP A 38 -8.99 2.22 4.90
C ASP A 38 -9.24 3.68 4.47
N TYR A 39 -8.58 4.11 3.38
CA TYR A 39 -8.77 5.45 2.82
C TYR A 39 -9.98 5.51 1.91
N ASP A 40 -10.69 6.63 1.95
CA ASP A 40 -11.56 7.01 0.83
C ASP A 40 -10.74 7.85 -0.18
N ALA A 41 -11.39 8.36 -1.21
CA ALA A 41 -10.70 9.12 -2.26
C ALA A 41 -10.08 10.44 -1.77
N ASN A 42 -10.53 10.94 -0.63
CA ASN A 42 -10.06 12.21 -0.05
C ASN A 42 -9.09 12.01 1.12
N GLY A 43 -8.73 10.77 1.43
CA GLY A 43 -7.83 10.46 2.52
C GLY A 43 -8.48 10.29 3.86
N GLY A 44 -9.81 10.31 3.93
CA GLY A 44 -10.56 10.03 5.15
C GLY A 44 -10.80 8.53 5.32
N VAL A 45 -11.46 8.15 6.42
CA VAL A 45 -11.79 6.75 6.69
C VAL A 45 -13.08 6.38 5.94
N ALA A 46 -13.01 5.36 5.09
CA ALA A 46 -14.15 4.95 4.28
C ALA A 46 -15.18 4.12 5.05
N ASN A 47 -14.73 3.29 6.01
CA ASN A 47 -15.58 2.34 6.72
C ASN A 47 -15.39 2.43 8.23
N PRO A 48 -15.73 3.58 8.87
CA PRO A 48 -15.53 3.72 10.31
C PRO A 48 -16.37 2.71 11.09
N GLY A 49 -15.74 2.07 12.08
CA GLY A 49 -16.43 1.10 12.94
C GLY A 49 -16.63 -0.28 12.34
N ASP A 50 -16.20 -0.53 11.11
CA ASP A 50 -16.41 -1.82 10.45
C ASP A 50 -15.05 -2.48 10.16
N MET A 51 -14.61 -3.31 11.10
CA MET A 51 -13.30 -3.97 11.04
C MET A 51 -13.13 -4.83 9.78
N LYS A 52 -14.17 -5.57 9.39
CA LYS A 52 -14.10 -6.42 8.21
C LYS A 52 -13.92 -5.61 6.94
N ALA A 53 -14.72 -4.56 6.78
CA ALA A 53 -14.62 -3.70 5.59
C ALA A 53 -13.27 -2.97 5.56
N GLN A 54 -12.78 -2.53 6.71
CA GLN A 54 -11.47 -1.89 6.81
C GLN A 54 -10.36 -2.86 6.39
N ALA A 55 -10.39 -4.10 6.86
CA ALA A 55 -9.39 -5.10 6.49
C ALA A 55 -9.41 -5.39 5.00
N VAL A 56 -10.60 -5.55 4.41
CA VAL A 56 -10.74 -5.78 2.97
C VAL A 56 -10.16 -4.61 2.19
N ALA A 57 -10.45 -3.37 2.59
CA ALA A 57 -9.94 -2.18 1.92
C ALA A 57 -8.42 -2.10 2.00
N CYS A 58 -7.84 -2.39 3.18
CA CYS A 58 -6.39 -2.36 3.36
C CYS A 58 -5.70 -3.34 2.41
N PHE A 59 -6.20 -4.58 2.32
CA PHE A 59 -5.60 -5.58 1.42
C PHE A 59 -5.82 -5.25 -0.05
N LYS A 60 -6.94 -4.63 -0.41
CA LYS A 60 -7.14 -4.13 -1.78
C LYS A 60 -6.12 -3.06 -2.13
N HIS A 61 -5.81 -2.16 -1.19
CA HIS A 61 -4.82 -1.11 -1.40
C HIS A 61 -3.42 -1.70 -1.54
N VAL A 62 -3.06 -2.70 -0.71
CA VAL A 62 -1.78 -3.40 -0.84
C VAL A 62 -1.66 -4.03 -2.22
N LYS A 63 -2.69 -4.73 -2.67
CA LYS A 63 -2.70 -5.36 -3.99
C LYS A 63 -2.53 -4.32 -5.10
N ALA A 64 -3.26 -3.22 -5.02
CA ALA A 64 -3.19 -2.16 -6.03
C ALA A 64 -1.78 -1.55 -6.09
N GLN A 65 -1.16 -1.31 -4.94
CA GLN A 65 0.19 -0.76 -4.90
C GLN A 65 1.22 -1.74 -5.48
N LEU A 66 1.09 -3.03 -5.15
CA LEU A 66 1.99 -4.04 -5.69
C LEU A 66 1.88 -4.13 -7.21
N GLU A 67 0.66 -4.14 -7.73
CA GLU A 67 0.44 -4.23 -9.18
C GLU A 67 0.93 -2.98 -9.90
N ALA A 68 0.74 -1.81 -9.32
CA ALA A 68 1.24 -0.56 -9.88
C ALA A 68 2.78 -0.56 -9.95
N GLY A 69 3.45 -1.26 -9.05
CA GLY A 69 4.90 -1.39 -9.05
C GLY A 69 5.43 -2.52 -9.91
N GLY A 70 4.56 -3.31 -10.52
CA GLY A 70 4.93 -4.43 -11.37
C GLY A 70 5.01 -5.78 -10.68
N GLY A 71 4.56 -5.86 -9.42
CA GLY A 71 4.53 -7.11 -8.67
C GLY A 71 3.13 -7.68 -8.54
N SER A 72 2.99 -8.63 -7.62
CA SER A 72 1.70 -9.25 -7.33
C SER A 72 1.64 -9.68 -5.87
N ILE A 73 0.45 -10.08 -5.43
CA ILE A 73 0.23 -10.60 -4.06
C ILE A 73 1.17 -11.79 -3.77
N ASN A 74 1.49 -12.59 -4.78
CA ASN A 74 2.37 -13.75 -4.59
C ASN A 74 3.82 -13.39 -4.32
N ASP A 75 4.19 -12.13 -4.51
CA ASP A 75 5.57 -11.67 -4.34
C ASP A 75 5.83 -11.04 -2.97
N ILE A 76 4.87 -11.09 -2.05
CA ILE A 76 5.03 -10.50 -0.73
C ILE A 76 6.03 -11.33 0.07
N ALA A 77 7.12 -10.68 0.51
CA ALA A 77 8.13 -11.30 1.34
C ALA A 77 7.89 -11.05 2.83
N ARG A 78 7.30 -9.90 3.17
CA ARG A 78 7.06 -9.52 4.55
C ARG A 78 5.81 -8.63 4.64
N LEU A 79 5.00 -8.89 5.67
CA LEU A 79 3.78 -8.12 5.93
C LEU A 79 3.64 -7.92 7.44
N ASN A 80 3.41 -6.69 7.86
CA ASN A 80 3.09 -6.36 9.24
C ASN A 80 1.64 -5.89 9.31
N VAL A 81 0.90 -6.39 10.30
CA VAL A 81 -0.51 -6.02 10.48
C VAL A 81 -0.68 -5.45 11.89
N TYR A 82 -1.28 -4.27 11.98
CA TYR A 82 -1.53 -3.59 13.25
C TYR A 82 -3.02 -3.38 13.43
N ILE A 83 -3.55 -3.82 14.55
CA ILE A 83 -4.99 -3.77 14.86
C ILE A 83 -5.16 -3.15 16.24
N THR A 84 -6.07 -2.19 16.37
CA THR A 84 -6.30 -1.50 17.65
C THR A 84 -7.28 -2.24 18.56
N ASP A 85 -8.17 -3.03 17.99
CA ASP A 85 -9.21 -3.77 18.73
C ASP A 85 -9.39 -5.14 18.08
N MET A 86 -9.10 -6.17 18.83
CA MET A 86 -9.15 -7.54 18.33
C MET A 86 -10.47 -8.23 18.66
#